data_115f8eb318018d11f3f37edefc9f9506
#
_entry.id   115f8eb318018d11f3f37edefc9f9506
#
_cell.length_a   1.000
_cell.length_b   1.000
_cell.length_c   1.000
_cell.angle_alpha   90.00
_cell.angle_beta   90.00
_cell.angle_gamma   90.00
#
_symmetry.space_group_name_H-M   'P 1'
#
loop_
_entity.id
_entity.type
_entity.pdbx_description
1 polymer ?
#
loop_
_entity_poly.entity_id
_entity_poly.type
_entity_poly.pdbx_seq_one_letter_code
_entity_poly.pdbx_strand_id
1 'polypeptide(L)'
;LRLGEAAAAHQGQDVAVEKEAIYRELYGPRVLPMPGLSAFLGQLRRAGVPCAVASNAPEPNARLVLDRLGVADMFPVVLTPDAGFPGKPAPDLFLAAAAALGLPPAACVVFEDSYSGFLAAEAAGMPFIAVLRGANPVSLPYAEKALIKLHDFEPLEADTVARALGTALK
;
A
#
# COMPACT_ATOMS: atom_id res chain seq x y z
N LEU A 1 33.70 4.10 -23.26
CA LEU A 1 32.26 3.70 -23.27
C LEU A 1 31.69 3.48 -21.87
N ARG A 2 32.38 2.75 -20.96
CA ARG A 2 31.88 2.47 -19.59
C ARG A 2 31.79 3.70 -18.67
N LEU A 3 32.65 4.71 -18.83
CA LEU A 3 32.62 5.94 -18.03
C LEU A 3 31.41 6.82 -18.36
N GLY A 4 30.94 6.81 -19.62
CA GLY A 4 29.75 7.56 -20.02
C GLY A 4 28.45 6.94 -19.50
N GLU A 5 28.34 5.62 -19.44
CA GLU A 5 27.17 4.91 -18.87
C GLU A 5 27.06 5.11 -17.35
N ALA A 6 28.18 5.08 -16.65
CA ALA A 6 28.22 5.34 -15.21
C ALA A 6 27.82 6.79 -14.87
N ALA A 7 28.30 7.76 -15.66
CA ALA A 7 27.94 9.17 -15.48
C ALA A 7 26.46 9.44 -15.78
N ALA A 8 25.91 8.83 -16.84
CA ALA A 8 24.49 8.94 -17.18
C ALA A 8 23.60 8.29 -16.11
N ALA A 9 24.00 7.14 -15.56
CA ALA A 9 23.29 6.49 -14.47
C ALA A 9 23.30 7.33 -13.18
N HIS A 10 24.43 8.00 -12.88
CA HIS A 10 24.56 8.88 -11.72
C HIS A 10 23.67 10.12 -11.85
N GLN A 11 23.68 10.78 -13.02
CA GLN A 11 22.78 11.91 -13.30
C GLN A 11 21.30 11.49 -13.24
N GLY A 12 20.95 10.27 -13.69
CA GLY A 12 19.60 9.76 -13.60
C GLY A 12 19.14 9.54 -12.17
N GLN A 13 20.02 9.07 -11.28
CA GLN A 13 19.73 8.92 -9.85
C GLN A 13 19.55 10.28 -9.15
N ASP A 14 20.37 11.26 -9.44
CA ASP A 14 20.27 12.61 -8.87
C ASP A 14 18.93 13.27 -9.24
N VAL A 15 18.52 13.15 -10.51
CA VAL A 15 17.21 13.65 -11.00
C VAL A 15 16.04 12.94 -10.33
N ALA A 16 16.14 11.63 -10.12
CA ALA A 16 15.09 10.87 -9.43
C ALA A 16 14.95 11.31 -7.96
N VAL A 17 16.07 11.48 -7.25
CA VAL A 17 16.08 11.95 -5.86
C VAL A 17 15.50 13.35 -5.75
N GLU A 18 15.89 14.27 -6.63
CA GLU A 18 15.37 15.63 -6.66
C GLU A 18 13.87 15.67 -6.95
N LYS A 19 13.42 14.90 -7.94
CA LYS A 19 11.98 14.74 -8.25
C LYS A 19 11.19 14.30 -7.02
N GLU A 20 11.66 13.30 -6.29
CA GLU A 20 10.98 12.80 -5.10
C GLU A 20 11.01 13.80 -3.94
N ALA A 21 12.06 14.62 -3.82
CA ALA A 21 12.12 15.72 -2.86
C ALA A 21 11.08 16.80 -3.18
N ILE A 22 11.00 17.23 -4.43
CA ILE A 22 9.98 18.19 -4.91
C ILE A 22 8.57 17.62 -4.71
N TYR A 23 8.36 16.34 -5.00
CA TYR A 23 7.07 15.68 -4.75
C TYR A 23 6.67 15.81 -3.27
N ARG A 24 7.57 15.52 -2.33
CA ARG A 24 7.30 15.63 -0.90
C ARG A 24 6.98 17.07 -0.46
N GLU A 25 7.70 18.03 -0.99
CA GLU A 25 7.47 19.44 -0.69
C GLU A 25 6.09 19.92 -1.18
N LEU A 26 5.75 19.61 -2.42
CA LEU A 26 4.51 20.08 -3.05
C LEU A 26 3.28 19.29 -2.59
N TYR A 27 3.42 17.99 -2.36
CA TYR A 27 2.31 17.11 -2.04
C TYR A 27 2.08 16.99 -0.53
N GLY A 28 3.14 16.99 0.28
CA GLY A 28 3.04 16.81 1.73
C GLY A 28 1.99 17.69 2.40
N PRO A 29 1.89 19.00 2.12
CA PRO A 29 0.86 19.88 2.70
C PRO A 29 -0.57 19.57 2.24
N ARG A 30 -0.74 18.76 1.19
CA ARG A 30 -2.02 18.43 0.55
C ARG A 30 -2.49 17.01 0.86
N VAL A 31 -1.72 16.25 1.63
CA VAL A 31 -2.12 14.90 2.04
C VAL A 31 -3.36 14.99 2.93
N LEU A 32 -4.43 14.38 2.46
CA LEU A 32 -5.69 14.24 3.20
C LEU A 32 -6.11 12.77 3.21
N PRO A 33 -6.73 12.30 4.29
CA PRO A 33 -7.26 10.94 4.31
C PRO A 33 -8.41 10.81 3.31
N MET A 34 -8.57 9.64 2.74
CA MET A 34 -9.81 9.32 2.03
C MET A 34 -11.01 9.36 2.99
N PRO A 35 -12.21 9.73 2.51
CA PRO A 35 -13.41 9.69 3.35
C PRO A 35 -13.55 8.34 4.06
N GLY A 36 -13.86 8.37 5.35
CA GLY A 36 -14.01 7.17 6.20
C GLY A 36 -12.73 6.47 6.63
N LEU A 37 -11.56 6.74 6.03
CA LEU A 37 -10.31 6.02 6.34
C LEU A 37 -9.94 6.10 7.83
N SER A 38 -10.01 7.27 8.44
CA SER A 38 -9.65 7.44 9.85
C SER A 38 -10.57 6.64 10.78
N ALA A 39 -11.87 6.58 10.47
CA ALA A 39 -12.83 5.79 11.23
C ALA A 39 -12.55 4.29 11.09
N PHE A 40 -12.28 3.82 9.88
CA PHE A 40 -11.94 2.42 9.59
C PHE A 40 -10.64 2.01 10.29
N LEU A 41 -9.57 2.80 10.20
CA LEU A 41 -8.33 2.54 10.92
C LEU A 41 -8.54 2.51 12.44
N GLY A 42 -9.40 3.37 12.96
CA GLY A 42 -9.81 3.34 14.36
C GLY A 42 -10.50 2.04 14.77
N GLN A 43 -11.30 1.43 13.90
CA GLN A 43 -11.90 0.11 14.14
C GLN A 43 -10.83 -0.99 14.18
N LEU A 44 -9.89 -1.01 13.21
CA LEU A 44 -8.80 -1.98 13.18
C LEU A 44 -7.93 -1.88 14.44
N ARG A 45 -7.61 -0.66 14.88
CA ARG A 45 -6.85 -0.42 16.13
C ARG A 45 -7.57 -0.99 17.35
N ARG A 46 -8.88 -0.74 17.50
CA ARG A 46 -9.67 -1.27 18.63
C ARG A 46 -9.76 -2.80 18.63
N ALA A 47 -9.79 -3.40 17.44
CA ALA A 47 -9.81 -4.84 17.28
C ALA A 47 -8.42 -5.49 17.36
N GLY A 48 -7.34 -4.68 17.55
CA GLY A 48 -5.98 -5.20 17.63
C GLY A 48 -5.47 -5.83 16.33
N VAL A 49 -6.02 -5.42 15.17
CA VAL A 49 -5.60 -5.93 13.86
C VAL A 49 -4.25 -5.32 13.48
N PRO A 50 -3.20 -6.13 13.30
CA PRO A 50 -1.90 -5.60 12.90
C PRO A 50 -1.93 -5.12 11.44
N CYS A 51 -1.29 -3.97 11.19
CA CYS A 51 -1.26 -3.35 9.88
C CYS A 51 0.18 -3.12 9.40
N ALA A 52 0.40 -3.21 8.10
CA ALA A 52 1.67 -2.89 7.44
C ALA A 52 1.42 -2.10 6.17
N VAL A 53 2.44 -1.38 5.72
CA VAL A 53 2.48 -0.74 4.39
C VAL A 53 3.46 -1.47 3.51
N ALA A 54 3.03 -1.80 2.29
CA ALA A 54 3.88 -2.28 1.20
C ALA A 54 3.64 -1.39 -0.03
N SER A 55 4.63 -0.62 -0.44
CA SER A 55 4.50 0.43 -1.48
C SER A 55 5.64 0.37 -2.49
N ASN A 56 5.36 0.70 -3.76
CA ASN A 56 6.39 0.94 -4.77
C ASN A 56 7.00 2.36 -4.70
N ALA A 57 6.41 3.25 -3.89
CA ALA A 57 6.99 4.56 -3.66
C ALA A 57 8.26 4.43 -2.79
N PRO A 58 9.23 5.36 -2.91
CA PRO A 58 10.36 5.44 -1.99
C PRO A 58 9.90 5.54 -0.52
N GLU A 59 10.66 4.94 0.40
CA GLU A 59 10.31 4.91 1.82
C GLU A 59 10.04 6.29 2.42
N PRO A 60 10.83 7.35 2.12
CA PRO A 60 10.53 8.70 2.64
C PRO A 60 9.16 9.24 2.21
N ASN A 61 8.66 8.85 1.03
CA ASN A 61 7.33 9.26 0.57
C ASN A 61 6.22 8.51 1.31
N ALA A 62 6.39 7.20 1.51
CA ALA A 62 5.43 6.40 2.28
C ALA A 62 5.33 6.92 3.73
N ARG A 63 6.46 7.17 4.38
CA ARG A 63 6.50 7.73 5.75
C ARG A 63 5.88 9.12 5.84
N LEU A 64 6.18 10.00 4.88
CA LEU A 64 5.57 11.34 4.84
C LEU A 64 4.03 11.25 4.87
N VAL A 65 3.44 10.35 4.08
CA VAL A 65 1.98 10.17 4.04
C VAL A 65 1.46 9.70 5.39
N LEU A 66 2.09 8.69 6.01
CA LEU A 66 1.68 8.16 7.31
C LEU A 66 1.77 9.22 8.42
N ASP A 67 2.84 10.00 8.43
CA ASP A 67 3.06 11.08 9.40
C ASP A 67 2.03 12.20 9.22
N ARG A 68 1.76 12.62 7.98
CA ARG A 68 0.76 13.65 7.67
C ARG A 68 -0.66 13.24 8.03
N LEU A 69 -0.97 11.96 7.90
CA LEU A 69 -2.26 11.40 8.31
C LEU A 69 -2.34 11.13 9.82
N GLY A 70 -1.24 11.21 10.55
CA GLY A 70 -1.18 10.93 11.99
C GLY A 70 -1.45 9.47 12.34
N VAL A 71 -1.05 8.54 11.46
CA VAL A 71 -1.35 7.10 11.59
C VAL A 71 -0.08 6.22 11.58
N ALA A 72 1.10 6.82 11.63
CA ALA A 72 2.38 6.10 11.52
C ALA A 72 2.53 4.99 12.58
N ASP A 73 2.00 5.20 13.79
CA ASP A 73 2.01 4.24 14.88
C ASP A 73 1.17 2.98 14.63
N MET A 74 0.23 3.03 13.68
CA MET A 74 -0.55 1.86 13.27
C MET A 74 0.20 0.94 12.30
N PHE A 75 1.27 1.44 11.69
CA PHE A 75 2.01 0.72 10.65
C PHE A 75 3.47 0.54 11.06
N PRO A 76 3.76 -0.36 12.02
CA PRO A 76 5.12 -0.61 12.49
C PRO A 76 6.03 -1.18 11.38
N VAL A 77 5.44 -1.74 10.34
CA VAL A 77 6.14 -2.32 9.18
C VAL A 77 5.82 -1.47 7.96
N VAL A 78 6.84 -0.86 7.36
CA VAL A 78 6.76 -0.12 6.09
C VAL A 78 7.81 -0.70 5.16
N LEU A 79 7.37 -1.34 4.08
CA LEU A 79 8.23 -1.98 3.11
C LEU A 79 8.10 -1.32 1.74
N THR A 80 9.25 -1.04 1.15
CA THR A 80 9.40 -0.47 -0.18
C THR A 80 10.56 -1.17 -0.89
N PRO A 81 10.77 -0.96 -2.20
CA PRO A 81 11.94 -1.50 -2.89
C PRO A 81 13.28 -1.06 -2.27
N ASP A 82 13.32 0.05 -1.52
CA ASP A 82 14.52 0.50 -0.81
C ASP A 82 15.02 -0.53 0.23
N ALA A 83 14.14 -1.43 0.68
CA ALA A 83 14.51 -2.55 1.56
C ALA A 83 15.15 -3.75 0.82
N GLY A 84 15.39 -3.62 -0.48
CA GLY A 84 16.04 -4.64 -1.30
C GLY A 84 15.10 -5.71 -1.87
N PHE A 85 13.79 -5.54 -1.75
CA PHE A 85 12.80 -6.43 -2.36
C PHE A 85 12.39 -5.95 -3.75
N PRO A 86 12.07 -6.86 -4.68
CA PRO A 86 11.41 -6.49 -5.92
C PRO A 86 10.11 -5.73 -5.65
N GLY A 87 9.88 -4.66 -6.44
CA GLY A 87 8.63 -3.93 -6.39
C GLY A 87 7.46 -4.68 -7.04
N LYS A 88 6.23 -4.26 -6.74
CA LYS A 88 5.03 -4.77 -7.40
C LYS A 88 5.14 -4.59 -8.93
N PRO A 89 4.81 -5.61 -9.76
CA PRO A 89 3.88 -6.71 -9.49
C PRO A 89 4.49 -7.96 -8.82
N ALA A 90 5.77 -7.97 -8.42
CA ALA A 90 6.31 -9.07 -7.62
C ALA A 90 5.60 -9.15 -6.25
N PRO A 91 5.39 -10.37 -5.70
CA PRO A 91 4.68 -10.55 -4.43
C PRO A 91 5.52 -10.21 -3.19
N ASP A 92 6.81 -9.97 -3.37
CA ASP A 92 7.83 -9.97 -2.32
C ASP A 92 7.55 -8.97 -1.20
N LEU A 93 7.12 -7.75 -1.54
CA LEU A 93 6.77 -6.73 -0.54
C LEU A 93 5.60 -7.16 0.35
N PHE A 94 4.57 -7.82 -0.22
CA PHE A 94 3.44 -8.31 0.56
C PHE A 94 3.81 -9.52 1.41
N LEU A 95 4.58 -10.46 0.86
CA LEU A 95 5.06 -11.63 1.59
C LEU A 95 5.97 -11.22 2.76
N ALA A 96 6.88 -10.28 2.54
CA ALA A 96 7.76 -9.75 3.56
C ALA A 96 6.97 -9.00 4.65
N ALA A 97 5.93 -8.24 4.27
CA ALA A 97 5.04 -7.56 5.23
C ALA A 97 4.30 -8.56 6.13
N ALA A 98 3.72 -9.60 5.54
CA ALA A 98 3.04 -10.67 6.30
C ALA A 98 4.01 -11.37 7.27
N ALA A 99 5.20 -11.72 6.79
CA ALA A 99 6.24 -12.34 7.62
C ALA A 99 6.66 -11.44 8.80
N ALA A 100 6.84 -10.14 8.56
CA ALA A 100 7.18 -9.17 9.61
C ALA A 100 6.06 -8.99 10.65
N LEU A 101 4.79 -9.18 10.26
CA LEU A 101 3.65 -9.21 11.17
C LEU A 101 3.46 -10.58 11.86
N GLY A 102 4.23 -11.60 11.48
CA GLY A 102 4.07 -12.98 12.01
C GLY A 102 2.81 -13.68 11.52
N LEU A 103 2.28 -13.32 10.36
CA LEU A 103 1.02 -13.83 9.82
C LEU A 103 1.24 -14.64 8.53
N PRO A 104 0.48 -15.71 8.31
CA PRO A 104 0.48 -16.38 7.00
C PRO A 104 -0.23 -15.50 5.95
N PRO A 105 0.19 -15.52 4.67
CA PRO A 105 -0.42 -14.73 3.60
C PRO A 105 -1.93 -14.85 3.51
N ALA A 106 -2.47 -16.05 3.66
CA ALA A 106 -3.92 -16.30 3.61
C ALA A 106 -4.72 -15.64 4.75
N ALA A 107 -4.07 -15.21 5.84
CA ALA A 107 -4.70 -14.45 6.93
C ALA A 107 -4.58 -12.92 6.77
N CYS A 108 -3.95 -12.47 5.68
CA CYS A 108 -3.80 -11.05 5.38
C CYS A 108 -4.78 -10.64 4.28
N VAL A 109 -5.21 -9.39 4.31
CA VAL A 109 -5.95 -8.76 3.21
C VAL A 109 -5.20 -7.53 2.73
N VAL A 110 -5.11 -7.38 1.43
CA VAL A 110 -4.44 -6.24 0.80
C VAL A 110 -5.47 -5.20 0.37
N PHE A 111 -5.25 -3.94 0.70
CA PHE A 111 -5.97 -2.80 0.13
C PHE A 111 -5.09 -2.19 -0.96
N GLU A 112 -5.59 -2.13 -2.17
CA GLU A 112 -4.80 -1.73 -3.35
C GLU A 112 -5.62 -0.93 -4.36
N ASP A 113 -4.94 -0.01 -5.08
CA ASP A 113 -5.55 0.88 -6.08
C ASP A 113 -4.90 0.76 -7.46
N SER A 114 -3.97 -0.17 -7.65
CA SER A 114 -3.20 -0.34 -8.87
C SER A 114 -3.25 -1.75 -9.44
N TYR A 115 -3.17 -1.86 -10.78
CA TYR A 115 -3.09 -3.16 -11.45
C TYR A 115 -1.87 -3.98 -11.00
N SER A 116 -0.71 -3.34 -10.86
CA SER A 116 0.50 -4.03 -10.38
C SER A 116 0.34 -4.57 -8.94
N GLY A 117 -0.40 -3.84 -8.10
CA GLY A 117 -0.68 -4.28 -6.74
C GLY A 117 -1.67 -5.45 -6.68
N PHE A 118 -2.69 -5.47 -7.55
CA PHE A 118 -3.61 -6.61 -7.65
C PHE A 118 -2.88 -7.89 -8.06
N LEU A 119 -1.98 -7.78 -9.06
CA LEU A 119 -1.15 -8.91 -9.49
C LEU A 119 -0.23 -9.40 -8.37
N ALA A 120 0.38 -8.47 -7.64
CA ALA A 120 1.25 -8.81 -6.52
C ALA A 120 0.49 -9.51 -5.38
N ALA A 121 -0.72 -9.05 -5.05
CA ALA A 121 -1.58 -9.69 -4.04
C ALA A 121 -2.00 -11.10 -4.46
N GLU A 122 -2.42 -11.29 -5.73
CA GLU A 122 -2.75 -12.60 -6.27
C GLU A 122 -1.54 -13.54 -6.24
N ALA A 123 -0.37 -13.07 -6.68
CA ALA A 123 0.87 -13.85 -6.66
C ALA A 123 1.34 -14.19 -5.22
N ALA A 124 1.02 -13.35 -4.24
CA ALA A 124 1.27 -13.59 -2.82
C ALA A 124 0.28 -14.58 -2.18
N GLY A 125 -0.79 -14.95 -2.88
CA GLY A 125 -1.89 -15.76 -2.32
C GLY A 125 -2.71 -15.00 -1.29
N MET A 126 -2.74 -13.67 -1.38
CA MET A 126 -3.49 -12.79 -0.48
C MET A 126 -4.79 -12.32 -1.13
N PRO A 127 -5.94 -12.45 -0.48
CA PRO A 127 -7.15 -11.77 -0.91
C PRO A 127 -6.95 -10.25 -0.88
N PHE A 128 -7.63 -9.54 -1.78
CA PHE A 128 -7.49 -8.09 -1.83
C PHE A 128 -8.84 -7.35 -1.97
N ILE A 129 -8.83 -6.11 -1.57
CA ILE A 129 -9.90 -5.13 -1.70
C ILE A 129 -9.41 -4.06 -2.67
N ALA A 130 -10.19 -3.80 -3.73
CA ALA A 130 -9.85 -2.79 -4.72
C ALA A 130 -10.36 -1.40 -4.27
N VAL A 131 -9.44 -0.44 -4.16
CA VAL A 131 -9.72 0.96 -3.84
C VAL A 131 -9.74 1.76 -5.14
N LEU A 132 -10.92 2.11 -5.64
CA LEU A 132 -11.11 2.61 -7.01
C LEU A 132 -10.97 4.13 -7.15
N ARG A 133 -10.80 4.91 -6.09
CA ARG A 133 -10.50 6.37 -6.05
C ARG A 133 -11.00 7.19 -7.25
N GLY A 134 -12.28 7.06 -7.62
CA GLY A 134 -12.83 7.75 -8.78
C GLY A 134 -12.36 7.22 -10.15
N ALA A 135 -11.52 6.20 -10.18
CA ALA A 135 -11.17 5.51 -11.41
C ALA A 135 -12.39 4.75 -11.94
N ASN A 136 -12.57 4.77 -13.27
CA ASN A 136 -13.55 3.90 -13.90
C ASN A 136 -13.11 2.43 -13.68
N PRO A 137 -13.94 1.55 -13.11
CA PRO A 137 -13.60 0.14 -12.90
C PRO A 137 -13.13 -0.58 -14.17
N VAL A 138 -13.57 -0.12 -15.34
CA VAL A 138 -13.13 -0.63 -16.65
C VAL A 138 -11.65 -0.33 -16.91
N SER A 139 -11.07 0.68 -16.27
CA SER A 139 -9.66 1.06 -16.44
C SER A 139 -8.69 0.34 -15.51
N LEU A 140 -9.20 -0.46 -14.57
CA LEU A 140 -8.38 -1.26 -13.64
C LEU A 140 -8.64 -2.75 -13.88
N PRO A 141 -7.91 -3.38 -14.82
CA PRO A 141 -7.97 -4.82 -15.02
C PRO A 141 -7.74 -5.56 -13.69
N TYR A 142 -8.32 -6.75 -13.53
CA TYR A 142 -8.28 -7.57 -12.31
C TYR A 142 -9.07 -7.04 -11.10
N ALA A 143 -9.59 -5.82 -11.11
CA ALA A 143 -10.41 -5.34 -10.00
C ALA A 143 -11.68 -6.21 -9.78
N GLU A 144 -12.13 -6.96 -10.80
CA GLU A 144 -13.25 -7.92 -10.68
C GLU A 144 -12.95 -9.09 -9.75
N LYS A 145 -11.68 -9.43 -9.49
CA LYS A 145 -11.26 -10.48 -8.55
C LYS A 145 -11.24 -10.02 -7.10
N ALA A 146 -11.40 -8.72 -6.83
CA ALA A 146 -11.40 -8.19 -5.48
C ALA A 146 -12.58 -8.73 -4.67
N LEU A 147 -12.35 -9.02 -3.39
CA LEU A 147 -13.40 -9.39 -2.44
C LEU A 147 -14.45 -8.27 -2.30
N ILE A 148 -13.97 -7.03 -2.25
CA ILE A 148 -14.77 -5.81 -2.13
C ILE A 148 -14.17 -4.77 -3.08
N LYS A 149 -15.03 -3.94 -3.67
CA LYS A 149 -14.65 -2.75 -4.42
C LYS A 149 -15.20 -1.54 -3.69
N LEU A 150 -14.36 -0.55 -3.42
CA LEU A 150 -14.77 0.67 -2.74
C LEU A 150 -14.17 1.91 -3.42
N HIS A 151 -14.91 2.99 -3.36
CA HIS A 151 -14.46 4.30 -3.83
C HIS A 151 -13.89 5.15 -2.69
N ASP A 152 -14.35 4.89 -1.47
CA ASP A 152 -13.90 5.46 -0.21
C ASP A 152 -14.15 4.45 0.93
N PHE A 153 -13.83 4.84 2.17
CA PHE A 153 -13.97 4.00 3.35
C PHE A 153 -15.23 4.30 4.19
N GLU A 154 -16.09 5.24 3.77
CA GLU A 154 -17.25 5.64 4.59
C GLU A 154 -18.20 4.48 4.93
N PRO A 155 -18.54 3.58 3.96
CA PRO A 155 -19.43 2.47 4.25
C PRO A 155 -18.70 1.23 4.78
N LEU A 156 -17.36 1.27 4.93
CA LEU A 156 -16.59 0.07 5.23
C LEU A 156 -16.44 -0.14 6.73
N GLU A 157 -16.98 -1.26 7.19
CA GLU A 157 -16.79 -1.74 8.57
C GLU A 157 -15.74 -2.85 8.60
N ALA A 158 -14.90 -2.86 9.66
CA ALA A 158 -13.87 -3.89 9.83
C ALA A 158 -14.48 -5.31 9.89
N ASP A 159 -15.65 -5.47 10.50
CA ASP A 159 -16.41 -6.73 10.51
C ASP A 159 -16.85 -7.18 9.12
N THR A 160 -17.11 -6.25 8.20
CA THR A 160 -17.46 -6.59 6.81
C THR A 160 -16.26 -7.21 6.11
N VAL A 161 -15.05 -6.66 6.34
CA VAL A 161 -13.81 -7.23 5.80
C VAL A 161 -13.53 -8.60 6.40
N ALA A 162 -13.66 -8.74 7.72
CA ALA A 162 -13.45 -10.01 8.41
C ALA A 162 -14.40 -11.10 7.89
N ARG A 163 -15.69 -10.79 7.73
CA ARG A 163 -16.66 -11.72 7.15
C ARG A 163 -16.34 -12.12 5.72
N ALA A 164 -15.87 -11.17 4.89
CA ALA A 164 -15.44 -11.46 3.53
C ALA A 164 -14.24 -12.41 3.48
N LEU A 165 -13.39 -12.38 4.52
CA LEU A 165 -12.27 -13.32 4.71
C LEU A 165 -12.68 -14.66 5.35
N GLY A 166 -13.96 -14.86 5.69
CA GLY A 166 -14.43 -16.05 6.42
C GLY A 166 -13.96 -16.12 7.88
N THR A 167 -13.64 -14.98 8.50
CA THR A 167 -13.18 -14.88 9.88
C THR A 167 -14.05 -13.89 10.68
N ALA A 168 -13.83 -13.80 11.98
CA ALA A 168 -14.48 -12.81 12.86
C ALA A 168 -13.41 -12.01 13.60
N LEU A 169 -13.64 -10.72 13.80
CA LEU A 169 -12.84 -9.92 14.71
C LEU A 169 -13.21 -10.30 16.16
N LYS A 170 -12.20 -10.33 17.01
CA LYS A 170 -12.39 -10.61 18.45
C LYS A 170 -12.65 -9.34 19.23
#